data_7d21a810760515b321b37a276b7587ad
#
_entry.id   7d21a810760515b321b37a276b7587ad
#
_cell.length_a   1.000
_cell.length_b   1.000
_cell.length_c   1.000
_cell.angle_alpha   90.00
_cell.angle_beta   90.00
_cell.angle_gamma   90.00
#
_symmetry.space_group_name_H-M   'P 1'
#
loop_
_entity.id
_entity.type
_entity.pdbx_description
1 polymer ?
#
loop_
_entity_poly.entity_id
_entity_poly.type
_entity_poly.pdbx_seq_one_letter_code
_entity_poly.pdbx_strand_id
1 'polypeptide(L)'
;MKPLPFRLSNARTFLGQLRYSRKRSFWGGWKYANFQFVISAGKEMDERLLEDTIIHEMIHYHILSNQLQDTSAHGKLFRKMMDDINARFGRNVTISHKPTEEEREKDREIRRHLICASRFADGRTGITIAAQTKVFMLWNEIPKFPGVTECKWYSSLNPYFNRFRRSQTVKIYLVDREKLEKQLADALPLVKEGDMIKTIPQPHHP
;
A
#
# COMPACT_ATOMS: atom_id res chain seq x y z
N MET A 1 -10.53 2.29 35.20
CA MET A 1 -10.18 1.72 33.90
C MET A 1 -8.66 1.82 33.74
N LYS A 2 -7.91 0.74 33.46
CA LYS A 2 -6.47 0.85 33.23
C LYS A 2 -6.26 1.51 31.86
N PRO A 3 -5.34 2.50 31.74
CA PRO A 3 -5.05 3.11 30.46
C PRO A 3 -4.50 2.04 29.50
N LEU A 4 -4.93 2.07 28.24
CA LEU A 4 -4.39 1.18 27.21
C LEU A 4 -2.96 1.60 26.87
N PRO A 5 -2.01 0.65 26.81
CA PRO A 5 -0.67 0.95 26.37
C PRO A 5 -0.68 1.54 24.94
N PHE A 6 0.06 2.62 24.75
CA PHE A 6 0.25 3.30 23.50
C PHE A 6 1.70 3.19 23.04
N ARG A 7 1.94 2.95 21.76
CA ARG A 7 3.27 2.85 21.19
C ARG A 7 3.35 3.53 19.82
N LEU A 8 4.42 4.26 19.59
CA LEU A 8 4.79 4.73 18.26
C LEU A 8 5.62 3.68 17.51
N SER A 9 5.43 3.61 16.20
CA SER A 9 6.14 2.70 15.30
C SER A 9 6.56 3.44 14.04
N ASN A 10 7.76 3.20 13.55
CA ASN A 10 8.22 3.73 12.26
C ASN A 10 7.70 2.94 11.04
N ALA A 11 6.78 2.00 11.25
CA ALA A 11 6.20 1.23 10.16
C ALA A 11 5.33 2.11 9.26
N ARG A 12 5.52 1.99 7.95
CA ARG A 12 4.78 2.75 6.92
C ARG A 12 3.65 1.94 6.25
N THR A 13 3.41 0.72 6.71
CA THR A 13 2.41 -0.20 6.14
C THR A 13 1.00 0.02 6.69
N PHE A 14 0.87 0.73 7.80
CA PHE A 14 -0.40 1.07 8.45
C PHE A 14 -0.35 2.50 9.02
N LEU A 15 -1.48 3.10 9.33
CA LEU A 15 -1.60 4.34 10.11
C LEU A 15 -1.71 4.04 11.59
N GLY A 16 -2.64 3.15 11.94
CA GLY A 16 -2.86 2.62 13.28
C GLY A 16 -3.00 1.10 13.25
N GLN A 17 -2.83 0.48 14.40
CA GLN A 17 -3.06 -0.95 14.60
C GLN A 17 -3.36 -1.25 16.07
N LEU A 18 -4.46 -1.94 16.33
CA LEU A 18 -4.71 -2.56 17.63
C LEU A 18 -3.99 -3.91 17.69
N ARG A 19 -3.03 -4.04 18.60
CA ARG A 19 -2.38 -5.32 18.93
C ARG A 19 -3.03 -5.95 20.13
N TYR A 20 -3.15 -7.27 20.12
CA TYR A 20 -3.71 -8.04 21.23
C TYR A 20 -3.19 -9.46 21.19
N SER A 21 -3.26 -10.15 22.33
CA SER A 21 -3.11 -11.60 22.43
C SER A 21 -4.50 -12.26 22.38
N ARG A 22 -4.56 -13.47 21.81
CA ARG A 22 -5.78 -14.28 21.85
C ARG A 22 -5.47 -15.67 22.37
N LYS A 23 -6.36 -16.19 23.22
CA LYS A 23 -6.31 -17.57 23.74
C LYS A 23 -7.64 -18.25 23.47
N ARG A 24 -7.60 -19.52 23.15
CA ARG A 24 -8.84 -20.32 23.02
C ARG A 24 -9.42 -20.55 24.39
N SER A 25 -10.71 -20.29 24.57
CA SER A 25 -11.40 -20.58 25.83
C SER A 25 -11.69 -22.09 25.93
N PHE A 26 -11.71 -22.63 27.14
CA PHE A 26 -12.09 -24.03 27.40
C PHE A 26 -13.51 -24.34 26.94
N TRP A 27 -14.42 -23.37 27.04
CA TRP A 27 -15.82 -23.46 26.62
C TRP A 27 -16.07 -23.13 25.14
N GLY A 28 -14.99 -23.06 24.35
CA GLY A 28 -15.05 -22.60 22.96
C GLY A 28 -14.94 -21.06 22.82
N GLY A 29 -14.70 -20.59 21.61
CA GLY A 29 -14.51 -19.16 21.34
C GLY A 29 -13.10 -18.65 21.68
N TRP A 30 -12.88 -17.37 21.50
CA TRP A 30 -11.61 -16.68 21.70
C TRP A 30 -11.73 -15.65 22.82
N LYS A 31 -10.75 -15.60 23.70
CA LYS A 31 -10.57 -14.52 24.68
C LYS A 31 -9.41 -13.62 24.22
N TYR A 32 -9.66 -12.33 24.22
CA TYR A 32 -8.72 -11.30 23.80
C TYR A 32 -8.20 -10.57 25.02
N ALA A 33 -6.87 -10.32 25.06
CA ALA A 33 -6.19 -9.67 26.18
C ALA A 33 -4.94 -8.94 25.69
N ASN A 34 -4.28 -8.20 26.61
CA ASN A 34 -3.03 -7.50 26.37
C ASN A 34 -3.14 -6.53 25.16
N PHE A 35 -4.20 -5.77 25.14
CA PHE A 35 -4.42 -4.78 24.10
C PHE A 35 -3.38 -3.66 24.16
N GLN A 36 -2.92 -3.25 22.99
CA GLN A 36 -1.99 -2.14 22.79
C GLN A 36 -2.33 -1.39 21.52
N PHE A 37 -2.41 -0.06 21.60
CA PHE A 37 -2.47 0.80 20.41
C PHE A 37 -1.06 1.04 19.86
N VAL A 38 -0.92 0.88 18.55
CA VAL A 38 0.31 1.21 17.83
C VAL A 38 -0.05 2.20 16.73
N ILE A 39 0.56 3.38 16.75
CA ILE A 39 0.37 4.42 15.73
C ILE A 39 1.66 4.60 14.94
N SER A 40 1.53 4.78 13.64
CA SER A 40 2.68 5.04 12.78
C SER A 40 3.21 6.46 12.99
N ALA A 41 4.48 6.57 13.35
CA ALA A 41 5.25 7.81 13.28
C ALA A 41 6.01 7.94 11.95
N GLY A 42 6.00 6.87 11.13
CA GLY A 42 6.65 6.85 9.81
C GLY A 42 5.81 7.43 8.68
N LYS A 43 4.58 7.89 8.98
CA LYS A 43 3.69 8.58 8.04
C LYS A 43 3.28 9.91 8.60
N GLU A 44 3.30 10.93 7.74
CA GLU A 44 2.66 12.20 8.10
C GLU A 44 1.15 12.01 8.19
N MET A 45 0.59 12.43 9.30
CA MET A 45 -0.85 12.48 9.55
C MET A 45 -1.14 13.86 10.12
N ASP A 46 -2.14 14.54 9.57
CA ASP A 46 -2.71 15.69 10.25
C ASP A 46 -3.46 15.23 11.51
N GLU A 47 -3.82 16.18 12.38
CA GLU A 47 -4.49 15.89 13.63
C GLU A 47 -5.80 15.14 13.42
N ARG A 48 -6.57 15.52 12.39
CA ARG A 48 -7.86 14.90 12.08
C ARG A 48 -7.72 13.44 11.63
N LEU A 49 -6.76 13.17 10.77
CA LEU A 49 -6.47 11.80 10.32
C LEU A 49 -5.93 10.93 11.46
N LEU A 50 -5.11 11.51 12.35
CA LEU A 50 -4.62 10.82 13.54
C LEU A 50 -5.78 10.44 14.46
N GLU A 51 -6.68 11.39 14.75
CA GLU A 51 -7.87 11.13 15.56
C GLU A 51 -8.79 10.08 14.95
N ASP A 52 -9.10 10.18 13.65
CA ASP A 52 -9.94 9.21 12.94
C ASP A 52 -9.28 7.82 12.92
N THR A 53 -7.95 7.75 12.85
CA THR A 53 -7.18 6.50 12.98
C THR A 53 -7.31 5.91 14.38
N ILE A 54 -7.18 6.73 15.42
CA ILE A 54 -7.34 6.29 16.81
C ILE A 54 -8.77 5.78 17.03
N ILE A 55 -9.79 6.49 16.54
CA ILE A 55 -11.19 6.09 16.65
C ILE A 55 -11.41 4.74 15.95
N HIS A 56 -10.83 4.53 14.77
CA HIS A 56 -10.89 3.23 14.07
C HIS A 56 -10.39 2.09 14.96
N GLU A 57 -9.22 2.25 15.57
CA GLU A 57 -8.64 1.24 16.46
C GLU A 57 -9.45 1.09 17.78
N MET A 58 -10.09 2.16 18.25
CA MET A 58 -10.99 2.09 19.41
C MET A 58 -12.26 1.28 19.12
N ILE A 59 -12.79 1.33 17.90
CA ILE A 59 -13.92 0.48 17.51
C ILE A 59 -13.49 -0.99 17.57
N HIS A 60 -12.31 -1.35 17.03
CA HIS A 60 -11.76 -2.70 17.16
C HIS A 60 -11.61 -3.11 18.63
N TYR A 61 -11.04 -2.23 19.46
CA TYR A 61 -10.88 -2.48 20.89
C TYR A 61 -12.23 -2.74 21.56
N HIS A 62 -13.24 -1.90 21.30
CA HIS A 62 -14.57 -2.06 21.88
C HIS A 62 -15.19 -3.42 21.51
N ILE A 63 -15.13 -3.80 20.24
CA ILE A 63 -15.68 -5.06 19.76
C ILE A 63 -14.96 -6.25 20.44
N LEU A 64 -13.64 -6.25 20.44
CA LEU A 64 -12.85 -7.39 20.93
C LEU A 64 -12.84 -7.48 22.46
N SER A 65 -12.75 -6.36 23.18
CA SER A 65 -12.71 -6.34 24.65
C SER A 65 -14.06 -6.74 25.25
N ASN A 66 -15.17 -6.44 24.58
CA ASN A 66 -16.50 -6.84 25.00
C ASN A 66 -16.94 -8.19 24.37
N GLN A 67 -16.04 -8.86 23.65
CA GLN A 67 -16.30 -10.15 23.01
C GLN A 67 -17.52 -10.14 22.08
N LEU A 68 -17.78 -8.98 21.45
CA LEU A 68 -18.89 -8.84 20.51
C LEU A 68 -18.60 -9.63 19.23
N GLN A 69 -19.66 -10.27 18.68
CA GLN A 69 -19.54 -11.03 17.44
C GLN A 69 -19.71 -10.12 16.24
N ASP A 70 -18.79 -10.23 15.30
CA ASP A 70 -18.91 -9.57 14.00
C ASP A 70 -18.56 -10.56 12.88
N THR A 71 -19.01 -10.29 11.67
CA THR A 71 -18.83 -11.17 10.50
C THR A 71 -17.39 -11.19 9.98
N SER A 72 -16.63 -10.14 10.27
CA SER A 72 -15.20 -10.00 9.94
C SER A 72 -14.60 -8.87 10.78
N ALA A 73 -13.29 -8.60 10.62
CA ALA A 73 -12.63 -7.48 11.31
C ALA A 73 -13.32 -6.12 11.06
N HIS A 74 -13.84 -5.91 9.85
CA HIS A 74 -14.63 -4.73 9.49
C HIS A 74 -16.04 -5.16 9.00
N GLY A 75 -16.70 -5.99 9.80
CA GLY A 75 -18.01 -6.54 9.50
C GLY A 75 -19.15 -5.54 9.72
N LYS A 76 -20.37 -6.10 9.84
CA LYS A 76 -21.58 -5.26 9.96
C LYS A 76 -21.58 -4.41 11.23
N LEU A 77 -21.10 -4.97 12.34
CA LEU A 77 -21.06 -4.25 13.62
C LEU A 77 -20.05 -3.10 13.58
N PHE A 78 -18.82 -3.38 13.09
CA PHE A 78 -17.79 -2.35 12.92
C PHE A 78 -18.30 -1.20 12.05
N ARG A 79 -18.88 -1.52 10.88
CA ARG A 79 -19.40 -0.50 9.94
C ARG A 79 -20.50 0.35 10.56
N LYS A 80 -21.44 -0.28 11.26
CA LYS A 80 -22.49 0.45 11.95
C LYS A 80 -21.94 1.44 12.97
N MET A 81 -21.00 1.00 13.82
CA MET A 81 -20.37 1.88 14.81
C MET A 81 -19.60 3.02 14.14
N MET A 82 -18.86 2.72 13.07
CA MET A 82 -18.13 3.71 12.28
C MET A 82 -19.08 4.77 11.69
N ASP A 83 -20.17 4.32 11.06
CA ASP A 83 -21.16 5.21 10.44
C ASP A 83 -21.89 6.08 11.48
N ASP A 84 -22.23 5.49 12.63
CA ASP A 84 -22.85 6.22 13.76
C ASP A 84 -21.92 7.31 14.32
N ILE A 85 -20.62 7.02 14.45
CA ILE A 85 -19.62 7.99 14.91
C ILE A 85 -19.43 9.09 13.86
N ASN A 86 -19.31 8.72 12.58
CA ASN A 86 -19.17 9.69 11.51
C ASN A 86 -20.37 10.65 11.46
N ALA A 87 -21.57 10.12 11.56
CA ALA A 87 -22.79 10.93 11.52
C ALA A 87 -22.96 11.85 12.74
N ARG A 88 -22.63 11.36 13.95
CA ARG A 88 -22.84 12.14 15.19
C ARG A 88 -21.79 13.19 15.44
N PHE A 89 -20.55 12.94 15.05
CA PHE A 89 -19.40 13.78 15.40
C PHE A 89 -18.71 14.42 14.20
N GLY A 90 -19.29 14.30 12.99
CA GLY A 90 -18.72 14.87 11.77
C GLY A 90 -17.33 14.31 11.44
N ARG A 91 -17.10 13.05 11.80
CA ARG A 91 -15.82 12.36 11.54
C ARG A 91 -15.78 11.73 10.16
N ASN A 92 -14.58 11.30 9.74
CA ASN A 92 -14.35 10.57 8.50
C ASN A 92 -13.56 9.28 8.75
N VAL A 93 -13.98 8.52 9.75
CA VAL A 93 -13.41 7.21 10.03
C VAL A 93 -13.71 6.28 8.86
N THR A 94 -12.70 5.60 8.33
CA THR A 94 -12.81 4.71 7.17
C THR A 94 -12.21 3.34 7.47
N ILE A 95 -12.62 2.32 6.72
CA ILE A 95 -12.08 0.95 6.88
C ILE A 95 -10.62 0.87 6.44
N SER A 96 -10.25 1.64 5.42
CA SER A 96 -8.89 1.71 4.90
C SER A 96 -8.59 3.13 4.46
N HIS A 97 -7.50 3.68 4.98
CA HIS A 97 -6.98 4.93 4.46
C HIS A 97 -6.41 4.69 3.05
N LYS A 98 -6.98 5.34 2.06
CA LYS A 98 -6.39 5.45 0.72
C LYS A 98 -5.69 6.80 0.67
N PRO A 99 -4.35 6.83 0.53
CA PRO A 99 -3.64 8.10 0.42
C PRO A 99 -4.25 8.96 -0.68
N THR A 100 -4.47 10.23 -0.40
CA THR A 100 -4.90 11.21 -1.39
C THR A 100 -3.82 11.38 -2.47
N GLU A 101 -4.16 12.00 -3.60
CA GLU A 101 -3.15 12.29 -4.62
C GLU A 101 -2.06 13.22 -4.08
N GLU A 102 -2.43 14.19 -3.24
CA GLU A 102 -1.50 15.09 -2.56
C GLU A 102 -0.53 14.36 -1.62
N GLU A 103 -1.03 13.41 -0.82
CA GLU A 103 -0.19 12.59 0.05
C GLU A 103 0.78 11.70 -0.75
N ARG A 104 0.34 11.17 -1.90
CA ARG A 104 1.22 10.41 -2.80
C ARG A 104 2.27 11.28 -3.46
N GLU A 105 1.94 12.52 -3.79
CA GLU A 105 2.87 13.50 -4.35
C GLU A 105 3.90 13.99 -3.33
N LYS A 106 3.53 14.01 -2.05
CA LYS A 106 4.44 14.34 -0.94
C LYS A 106 5.40 13.21 -0.57
N ASP A 107 5.15 11.96 -0.97
CA ASP A 107 6.07 10.84 -0.70
C ASP A 107 7.34 10.97 -1.56
N ARG A 108 8.33 11.65 -1.01
CA ARG A 108 9.65 11.90 -1.61
C ARG A 108 10.72 10.89 -1.19
N GLU A 109 10.33 9.80 -0.52
CA GLU A 109 11.30 8.78 -0.13
C GLU A 109 11.98 8.14 -1.34
N ILE A 110 13.30 8.09 -1.32
CA ILE A 110 14.09 7.48 -2.38
C ILE A 110 14.01 5.95 -2.22
N ARG A 111 13.36 5.32 -3.18
CA ARG A 111 13.19 3.86 -3.25
C ARG A 111 13.55 3.36 -4.64
N ARG A 112 14.19 2.20 -4.69
CA ARG A 112 14.40 1.54 -5.98
C ARG A 112 13.10 0.91 -6.48
N HIS A 113 12.72 1.27 -7.71
CA HIS A 113 11.60 0.72 -8.44
C HIS A 113 12.07 -0.11 -9.62
N LEU A 114 11.49 -1.30 -9.81
CA LEU A 114 11.62 -2.11 -11.02
C LEU A 114 10.35 -1.90 -11.83
N ILE A 115 10.49 -1.28 -12.99
CA ILE A 115 9.38 -0.74 -13.78
C ILE A 115 9.35 -1.43 -15.13
N CYS A 116 8.20 -2.02 -15.47
CA CYS A 116 7.89 -2.39 -16.84
C CYS A 116 7.03 -1.30 -17.47
N ALA A 117 7.52 -0.63 -18.49
CA ALA A 117 6.73 0.23 -19.37
C ALA A 117 6.21 -0.60 -20.52
N SER A 118 4.87 -0.64 -20.67
CA SER A 118 4.18 -1.44 -21.68
C SER A 118 3.47 -0.54 -22.67
N ARG A 119 3.58 -0.85 -23.96
CA ARG A 119 2.76 -0.24 -25.02
C ARG A 119 1.66 -1.19 -25.45
N PHE A 120 0.50 -0.64 -25.74
CA PHE A 120 -0.65 -1.39 -26.25
C PHE A 120 -0.85 -1.12 -27.75
N ALA A 121 -1.47 -2.09 -28.43
CA ALA A 121 -1.80 -1.98 -29.86
C ALA A 121 -2.68 -0.77 -30.19
N ASP A 122 -3.49 -0.30 -29.25
CA ASP A 122 -4.35 0.88 -29.36
C ASP A 122 -3.64 2.21 -29.05
N GLY A 123 -2.32 2.19 -28.88
CA GLY A 123 -1.50 3.36 -28.60
C GLY A 123 -1.42 3.77 -27.12
N ARG A 124 -2.19 3.15 -26.24
CA ARG A 124 -2.10 3.40 -24.79
C ARG A 124 -0.74 2.98 -24.25
N THR A 125 -0.33 3.64 -23.18
CA THR A 125 0.88 3.32 -22.43
C THR A 125 0.52 2.96 -21.00
N GLY A 126 1.20 1.98 -20.46
CA GLY A 126 1.00 1.56 -19.08
C GLY A 126 2.29 1.22 -18.38
N ILE A 127 2.24 1.15 -17.05
CA ILE A 127 3.38 0.72 -16.23
C ILE A 127 2.98 -0.32 -15.22
N THR A 128 3.93 -1.18 -14.91
CA THR A 128 3.87 -2.11 -13.76
C THR A 128 5.09 -1.85 -12.88
N ILE A 129 4.86 -1.59 -11.59
CA ILE A 129 5.94 -1.56 -10.60
C ILE A 129 6.07 -2.96 -10.03
N ALA A 130 7.14 -3.67 -10.37
CA ALA A 130 7.31 -5.06 -9.97
C ALA A 130 7.81 -5.17 -8.52
N ALA A 131 7.22 -6.11 -7.76
CA ALA A 131 7.84 -6.57 -6.52
C ALA A 131 9.13 -7.34 -6.87
N GLN A 132 10.22 -7.09 -6.15
CA GLN A 132 11.52 -7.69 -6.42
C GLN A 132 11.47 -9.23 -6.49
N THR A 133 10.71 -9.86 -5.59
CA THR A 133 10.54 -11.33 -5.54
C THR A 133 9.72 -11.89 -6.70
N LYS A 134 9.05 -11.06 -7.51
CA LYS A 134 8.16 -11.46 -8.60
C LYS A 134 8.58 -10.93 -9.96
N VAL A 135 9.72 -10.23 -10.02
CA VAL A 135 10.18 -9.56 -11.25
C VAL A 135 10.36 -10.56 -12.41
N PHE A 136 10.92 -11.73 -12.18
CA PHE A 136 11.11 -12.74 -13.23
C PHE A 136 9.80 -13.29 -13.78
N MET A 137 8.86 -13.55 -12.89
CA MET A 137 7.52 -13.98 -13.28
C MET A 137 6.84 -12.89 -14.12
N LEU A 138 6.86 -11.65 -13.62
CA LEU A 138 6.25 -10.50 -14.32
C LEU A 138 6.94 -10.21 -15.66
N TRP A 139 8.25 -10.42 -15.76
CA TRP A 139 9.00 -10.27 -17.01
C TRP A 139 8.48 -11.19 -18.12
N ASN A 140 8.08 -12.40 -17.75
CA ASN A 140 7.57 -13.39 -18.69
C ASN A 140 6.07 -13.24 -18.96
N GLU A 141 5.29 -12.75 -17.98
CA GLU A 141 3.83 -12.71 -18.08
C GLU A 141 3.27 -11.40 -18.63
N ILE A 142 3.91 -10.24 -18.37
CA ILE A 142 3.41 -8.95 -18.89
C ILE A 142 3.36 -8.92 -20.43
N PRO A 143 4.36 -9.42 -21.17
CA PRO A 143 4.29 -9.43 -22.64
C PRO A 143 3.15 -10.26 -23.23
N LYS A 144 2.62 -11.22 -22.46
CA LYS A 144 1.48 -12.06 -22.85
C LYS A 144 0.12 -11.42 -22.56
N PHE A 145 0.12 -10.27 -21.86
CA PHE A 145 -1.13 -9.58 -21.51
C PHE A 145 -1.83 -9.08 -22.78
N PRO A 146 -3.16 -9.27 -22.90
CA PRO A 146 -3.89 -8.91 -24.11
C PRO A 146 -3.68 -7.45 -24.51
N GLY A 147 -3.29 -7.26 -25.77
CA GLY A 147 -3.07 -5.95 -26.37
C GLY A 147 -1.70 -5.34 -26.09
N VAL A 148 -0.85 -5.93 -25.28
CA VAL A 148 0.54 -5.48 -25.08
C VAL A 148 1.37 -5.86 -26.31
N THR A 149 2.05 -4.87 -26.90
CA THR A 149 2.89 -5.05 -28.10
C THR A 149 4.38 -4.84 -27.80
N GLU A 150 4.71 -4.09 -26.77
CA GLU A 150 6.10 -3.81 -26.39
C GLU A 150 6.21 -3.68 -24.88
N CYS A 151 7.32 -4.20 -24.33
CA CYS A 151 7.69 -4.05 -22.91
C CYS A 151 9.15 -3.61 -22.81
N LYS A 152 9.38 -2.53 -22.07
CA LYS A 152 10.71 -2.06 -21.69
C LYS A 152 10.84 -2.02 -20.19
N TRP A 153 11.95 -2.50 -19.66
CA TRP A 153 12.18 -2.56 -18.23
C TRP A 153 13.22 -1.55 -17.77
N TYR A 154 12.99 -0.97 -16.59
CA TYR A 154 13.84 0.06 -16.02
C TYR A 154 14.01 -0.13 -14.52
N SER A 155 15.15 0.34 -14.01
CA SER A 155 15.38 0.61 -12.59
C SER A 155 15.40 2.10 -12.37
N SER A 156 14.58 2.62 -11.47
CA SER A 156 14.53 4.05 -11.16
C SER A 156 14.49 4.29 -9.66
N LEU A 157 15.10 5.41 -9.23
CA LEU A 157 15.00 5.94 -7.87
C LEU A 157 14.02 7.12 -7.79
N ASN A 158 13.36 7.49 -8.90
CA ASN A 158 12.45 8.63 -8.96
C ASN A 158 11.24 8.42 -8.04
N PRO A 159 11.02 9.32 -7.05
CA PRO A 159 9.87 9.24 -6.13
C PRO A 159 8.51 9.32 -6.81
N TYR A 160 8.44 9.80 -8.06
CA TYR A 160 7.20 9.76 -8.85
C TYR A 160 6.55 8.38 -8.85
N PHE A 161 7.34 7.31 -8.83
CA PHE A 161 6.85 5.93 -8.88
C PHE A 161 6.36 5.41 -7.52
N ASN A 162 6.55 6.14 -6.42
CA ASN A 162 6.02 5.77 -5.10
C ASN A 162 4.48 5.72 -5.07
N ARG A 163 3.82 6.51 -5.94
CA ARG A 163 2.35 6.53 -6.07
C ARG A 163 1.75 5.21 -6.55
N PHE A 164 2.53 4.38 -7.21
CA PHE A 164 2.08 3.11 -7.75
C PHE A 164 2.42 1.96 -6.80
N ARG A 165 1.43 1.11 -6.52
CA ARG A 165 1.65 -0.04 -5.67
C ARG A 165 2.54 -1.07 -6.37
N ARG A 166 3.52 -1.63 -5.64
CA ARG A 166 4.31 -2.77 -6.12
C ARG A 166 3.41 -3.98 -6.36
N SER A 167 3.51 -4.54 -7.55
CA SER A 167 2.66 -5.64 -8.01
C SER A 167 3.36 -6.99 -7.85
N GLN A 168 2.62 -7.95 -7.34
CA GLN A 168 3.05 -9.36 -7.26
C GLN A 168 2.44 -10.21 -8.39
N THR A 169 1.44 -9.67 -9.10
CA THR A 169 0.76 -10.26 -10.25
C THR A 169 0.74 -9.25 -11.38
N VAL A 170 0.34 -9.65 -12.59
CA VAL A 170 0.21 -8.72 -13.71
C VAL A 170 -0.86 -7.67 -13.39
N LYS A 171 -0.43 -6.44 -13.21
CA LYS A 171 -1.27 -5.27 -13.00
C LYS A 171 -0.64 -4.08 -13.70
N ILE A 172 -1.29 -3.58 -14.73
CA ILE A 172 -0.81 -2.48 -15.55
C ILE A 172 -1.63 -1.22 -15.22
N TYR A 173 -0.95 -0.16 -14.82
CA TYR A 173 -1.53 1.16 -14.59
C TYR A 173 -1.39 1.97 -15.88
N LEU A 174 -2.49 2.42 -16.44
CA LEU A 174 -2.46 3.31 -17.60
C LEU A 174 -1.94 4.69 -17.19
N VAL A 175 -1.04 5.23 -17.99
CA VAL A 175 -0.37 6.50 -17.72
C VAL A 175 -0.23 7.31 -19.01
N ASP A 176 -0.10 8.62 -18.88
CA ASP A 176 0.25 9.49 -19.97
C ASP A 176 1.69 9.21 -20.45
N ARG A 177 1.86 9.07 -21.75
CA ARG A 177 3.13 8.69 -22.38
C ARG A 177 4.21 9.74 -22.18
N GLU A 178 3.91 11.00 -22.46
CA GLU A 178 4.91 12.07 -22.40
C GLU A 178 5.37 12.29 -20.96
N LYS A 179 4.41 12.23 -20.01
CA LYS A 179 4.70 12.31 -18.58
C LYS A 179 5.58 11.15 -18.14
N LEU A 180 5.30 9.93 -18.61
CA LEU A 180 6.12 8.76 -18.26
C LEU A 180 7.53 8.87 -18.80
N GLU A 181 7.72 9.27 -20.06
CA GLU A 181 9.02 9.43 -20.70
C GLU A 181 9.89 10.44 -19.90
N LYS A 182 9.31 11.56 -19.47
CA LYS A 182 10.00 12.54 -18.59
C LYS A 182 10.43 11.93 -17.25
N GLN A 183 9.60 11.07 -16.65
CA GLN A 183 9.91 10.45 -15.36
C GLN A 183 10.92 9.30 -15.45
N LEU A 184 11.10 8.74 -16.64
CA LEU A 184 12.06 7.68 -16.93
C LEU A 184 13.38 8.20 -17.48
N ALA A 185 13.58 9.51 -17.65
CA ALA A 185 14.76 10.10 -18.26
C ALA A 185 16.07 9.63 -17.60
N ASP A 186 16.09 9.56 -16.26
CA ASP A 186 17.25 9.09 -15.47
C ASP A 186 17.16 7.61 -15.07
N ALA A 187 16.21 6.86 -15.62
CA ALA A 187 16.03 5.47 -15.28
C ALA A 187 17.01 4.59 -16.06
N LEU A 188 17.62 3.63 -15.37
CA LEU A 188 18.56 2.68 -15.99
C LEU A 188 17.77 1.57 -16.68
N PRO A 189 17.97 1.35 -17.98
CA PRO A 189 17.37 0.23 -18.69
C PRO A 189 17.81 -1.11 -18.08
N LEU A 190 16.90 -2.07 -18.05
CA LEU A 190 17.15 -3.41 -17.56
C LEU A 190 17.04 -4.41 -18.70
N VAL A 191 17.92 -5.40 -18.68
CA VAL A 191 17.89 -6.58 -19.55
C VAL A 191 17.90 -7.84 -18.74
N LYS A 192 17.23 -8.86 -19.24
CA LYS A 192 17.24 -10.20 -18.67
C LYS A 192 18.21 -11.09 -19.48
N GLU A 193 19.22 -11.62 -18.81
CA GLU A 193 20.17 -12.60 -19.35
C GLU A 193 20.08 -13.88 -18.49
N GLY A 194 19.40 -14.89 -19.00
CA GLY A 194 19.14 -16.12 -18.25
C GLY A 194 18.33 -15.82 -16.95
N ASP A 195 18.92 -16.18 -15.82
CA ASP A 195 18.34 -15.99 -14.49
C ASP A 195 18.84 -14.71 -13.79
N MET A 196 19.39 -13.76 -14.53
CA MET A 196 19.86 -12.48 -14.02
C MET A 196 19.17 -11.30 -14.71
N ILE A 197 18.96 -10.24 -13.96
CA ILE A 197 18.53 -8.94 -14.48
C ILE A 197 19.67 -7.96 -14.23
N LYS A 198 20.14 -7.33 -15.29
CA LYS A 198 21.25 -6.40 -15.28
C LYS A 198 20.79 -5.02 -15.77
N THR A 199 21.43 -3.97 -15.26
CA THR A 199 21.30 -2.63 -15.82
C THR A 199 22.24 -2.48 -17.02
N ILE A 200 21.74 -1.87 -18.08
CA ILE A 200 22.59 -1.39 -19.18
C ILE A 200 23.04 0.02 -18.80
N PRO A 201 24.35 0.31 -18.71
CA PRO A 201 24.84 1.67 -18.56
C PRO A 201 24.32 2.51 -19.74
N GLN A 202 23.73 3.66 -19.46
CA GLN A 202 23.46 4.62 -20.53
C GLN A 202 24.81 5.16 -21.02
N PRO A 203 25.04 5.25 -22.34
CA PRO A 203 26.19 6.00 -22.85
C PRO A 203 26.06 7.43 -22.33
N HIS A 204 27.07 7.90 -21.61
CA HIS A 204 27.19 9.31 -21.26
C HIS A 204 27.10 10.12 -22.54
N HIS A 205 26.06 10.88 -22.74
CA HIS A 205 26.08 11.96 -23.72
C HIS A 205 26.99 13.04 -23.16
N PRO A 206 28.03 13.42 -23.90
CA PRO A 206 28.94 14.48 -23.52
C PRO A 206 28.22 15.83 -23.42
#